data_d20ff573284f98aca28426954031ca10
#
_entry.id   d20ff573284f98aca28426954031ca10
#
_cell.length_a   1.000
_cell.length_b   1.000
_cell.length_c   1.000
_cell.angle_alpha   90.00
_cell.angle_beta   90.00
_cell.angle_gamma   90.00
#
_symmetry.space_group_name_H-M   'P 1'
#
loop_
_entity.id
_entity.type
_entity.pdbx_description
1 polymer ?
#
loop_
_entity_poly.entity_id
_entity_poly.type
_entity_poly.pdbx_seq_one_letter_code
_entity_poly.pdbx_strand_id
1 'polypeptide(L)'
;MGRVAIVTGGSRGIGEAISLELQKMGMKVAANYAGNDEKAREFTARTGIPTYKWDVGDFEACQEGVRKVESDLGPVDVLVNNAGITRDGTLTKMDRKGWQEVIDVNLGGCFNMAKAVFDSMRSRGYGRIVNIGSINGQGGQYGQVNYAAAKSGIHGFTKALAQEGARFGITVNALAPGYIDTDMVAAVPEPVLEKIVAKIPVGRLGKATEIARGVGFLCAEDAGFVTGSTLSINGGQHMY
;
A
#
# COMPACT_ATOMS: atom_id res chain seq x y z
N MET A 1 17.33 11.02 15.34
CA MET A 1 16.01 10.40 15.66
C MET A 1 15.63 9.54 14.48
N GLY A 2 15.00 8.36 14.70
CA GLY A 2 14.57 7.51 13.59
C GLY A 2 13.47 8.16 12.74
N ARG A 3 13.46 7.89 11.41
CA ARG A 3 12.43 8.34 10.48
C ARG A 3 11.04 7.88 10.92
N VAL A 4 10.01 8.65 10.61
CA VAL A 4 8.60 8.28 10.90
C VAL A 4 7.94 7.76 9.64
N ALA A 5 7.30 6.59 9.75
CA ALA A 5 6.60 5.94 8.65
C ALA A 5 5.12 5.73 8.99
N ILE A 6 4.23 6.02 8.05
CA ILE A 6 2.82 5.59 8.09
C ILE A 6 2.63 4.45 7.09
N VAL A 7 2.01 3.35 7.55
CA VAL A 7 1.56 2.24 6.70
C VAL A 7 0.05 2.13 6.78
N THR A 8 -0.65 2.42 5.68
CA THR A 8 -2.12 2.27 5.66
C THR A 8 -2.50 0.80 5.53
N GLY A 9 -3.52 0.36 6.28
CA GLY A 9 -3.82 -1.07 6.42
C GLY A 9 -2.65 -1.85 7.04
N GLY A 10 -1.88 -1.21 7.94
CA GLY A 10 -0.58 -1.68 8.44
C GLY A 10 -0.62 -2.75 9.51
N SER A 11 -1.80 -3.18 9.98
CA SER A 11 -1.94 -4.09 11.13
C SER A 11 -2.20 -5.56 10.76
N ARG A 12 -2.22 -5.92 9.46
CA ARG A 12 -2.43 -7.29 8.98
C ARG A 12 -1.83 -7.54 7.59
N GLY A 13 -1.63 -8.80 7.24
CA GLY A 13 -1.24 -9.23 5.89
C GLY A 13 0.03 -8.56 5.37
N ILE A 14 -0.02 -8.04 4.13
CA ILE A 14 1.10 -7.32 3.51
C ILE A 14 1.47 -6.07 4.33
N GLY A 15 0.47 -5.32 4.79
CA GLY A 15 0.71 -4.10 5.58
C GLY A 15 1.43 -4.37 6.89
N GLU A 16 1.10 -5.44 7.60
CA GLU A 16 1.81 -5.88 8.81
C GLU A 16 3.27 -6.21 8.50
N ALA A 17 3.52 -7.02 7.45
CA ALA A 17 4.89 -7.36 7.08
C ALA A 17 5.71 -6.10 6.71
N ILE A 18 5.09 -5.13 6.03
CA ILE A 18 5.72 -3.83 5.73
C ILE A 18 6.01 -3.06 7.02
N SER A 19 5.05 -2.99 7.95
CA SER A 19 5.23 -2.29 9.22
C SER A 19 6.41 -2.86 10.02
N LEU A 20 6.52 -4.18 10.07
CA LEU A 20 7.63 -4.88 10.75
C LEU A 20 8.98 -4.66 10.04
N GLU A 21 9.01 -4.66 8.72
CA GLU A 21 10.25 -4.41 7.97
C GLU A 21 10.75 -2.97 8.19
N LEU A 22 9.88 -1.97 8.13
CA LEU A 22 10.25 -0.58 8.39
C LEU A 22 10.69 -0.36 9.84
N GLN A 23 10.04 -1.03 10.82
CA GLN A 23 10.49 -1.02 12.22
C GLN A 23 11.89 -1.63 12.35
N LYS A 24 12.16 -2.77 11.70
CA LYS A 24 13.48 -3.40 11.67
C LYS A 24 14.55 -2.50 11.05
N MET A 25 14.18 -1.63 10.10
CA MET A 25 15.07 -0.60 9.54
C MET A 25 15.29 0.59 10.50
N GLY A 26 14.75 0.57 11.72
CA GLY A 26 14.92 1.61 12.73
C GLY A 26 13.92 2.78 12.62
N MET A 27 12.87 2.64 11.83
CA MET A 27 11.84 3.67 11.72
C MET A 27 10.83 3.57 12.87
N LYS A 28 10.25 4.70 13.27
CA LYS A 28 9.06 4.76 14.09
C LYS A 28 7.86 4.56 13.18
N VAL A 29 7.12 3.48 13.35
CA VAL A 29 6.02 3.11 12.45
C VAL A 29 4.68 3.41 13.12
N ALA A 30 3.77 4.04 12.37
CA ALA A 30 2.35 4.17 12.66
C ALA A 30 1.56 3.26 11.71
N ALA A 31 0.90 2.24 12.23
CA ALA A 31 0.05 1.35 11.44
C ALA A 31 -1.40 1.88 11.45
N ASN A 32 -1.89 2.37 10.29
CA ASN A 32 -3.29 2.75 10.16
C ASN A 32 -4.17 1.51 9.94
N TYR A 33 -5.40 1.59 10.45
CA TYR A 33 -6.48 0.63 10.18
C TYR A 33 -7.85 1.34 10.16
N ALA A 34 -8.87 0.70 9.56
CA ALA A 34 -10.21 1.30 9.48
C ALA A 34 -11.24 0.60 10.40
N GLY A 35 -11.30 -0.72 10.46
CA GLY A 35 -12.49 -1.39 11.01
C GLY A 35 -12.27 -2.44 12.11
N ASN A 36 -11.13 -3.11 12.22
CA ASN A 36 -10.96 -4.21 13.16
C ASN A 36 -10.12 -3.81 14.36
N ASP A 37 -10.79 -3.31 15.41
CA ASP A 37 -10.15 -2.82 16.64
C ASP A 37 -9.44 -3.94 17.42
N GLU A 38 -9.97 -5.17 17.38
CA GLU A 38 -9.38 -6.32 18.07
C GLU A 38 -8.03 -6.70 17.45
N LYS A 39 -8.01 -6.93 16.13
CA LYS A 39 -6.76 -7.22 15.41
C LYS A 39 -5.73 -6.10 15.53
N ALA A 40 -6.17 -4.84 15.57
CA ALA A 40 -5.27 -3.71 15.78
C ALA A 40 -4.64 -3.73 17.18
N ARG A 41 -5.43 -4.04 18.24
CA ARG A 41 -4.91 -4.20 19.61
C ARG A 41 -3.93 -5.37 19.73
N GLU A 42 -4.28 -6.54 19.15
CA GLU A 42 -3.40 -7.71 19.13
C GLU A 42 -2.08 -7.40 18.41
N PHE A 43 -2.14 -6.72 17.26
CA PHE A 43 -0.96 -6.28 16.53
C PHE A 43 -0.07 -5.37 17.38
N THR A 44 -0.64 -4.34 18.02
CA THR A 44 0.14 -3.44 18.89
C THR A 44 0.74 -4.18 20.07
N ALA A 45 -0.02 -5.07 20.74
CA ALA A 45 0.47 -5.84 21.87
C ALA A 45 1.67 -6.75 21.52
N ARG A 46 1.64 -7.33 20.32
CA ARG A 46 2.69 -8.25 19.84
C ARG A 46 3.92 -7.52 19.31
N THR A 47 3.77 -6.37 18.68
CA THR A 47 4.83 -5.72 17.92
C THR A 47 5.37 -4.44 18.58
N GLY A 48 4.61 -3.85 19.50
CA GLY A 48 4.88 -2.51 20.05
C GLY A 48 4.62 -1.35 19.06
N ILE A 49 4.19 -1.63 17.83
CA ILE A 49 3.88 -0.61 16.85
C ILE A 49 2.50 -0.01 17.17
N PRO A 50 2.39 1.32 17.36
CA PRO A 50 1.11 1.97 17.62
C PRO A 50 0.18 1.89 16.40
N THR A 51 -1.10 1.69 16.67
CA THR A 51 -2.14 1.67 15.64
C THR A 51 -3.03 2.92 15.73
N TYR A 52 -3.45 3.41 14.56
CA TYR A 52 -4.28 4.60 14.44
C TYR A 52 -5.48 4.30 13.54
N LYS A 53 -6.67 4.72 13.98
CA LYS A 53 -7.92 4.39 13.29
C LYS A 53 -8.44 5.55 12.46
N TRP A 54 -8.49 5.37 11.14
CA TRP A 54 -9.26 6.22 10.21
C TRP A 54 -9.47 5.47 8.88
N ASP A 55 -10.51 5.86 8.14
CA ASP A 55 -10.76 5.39 6.79
C ASP A 55 -9.96 6.25 5.79
N VAL A 56 -9.14 5.61 4.95
CA VAL A 56 -8.35 6.31 3.92
C VAL A 56 -9.22 6.89 2.80
N GLY A 57 -10.44 6.40 2.61
CA GLY A 57 -11.43 6.95 1.70
C GLY A 57 -11.98 8.31 2.15
N ASP A 58 -11.84 8.66 3.42
CA ASP A 58 -12.28 9.94 3.98
C ASP A 58 -11.10 10.92 4.03
N PHE A 59 -11.24 12.00 3.25
CA PHE A 59 -10.18 13.02 3.11
C PHE A 59 -9.87 13.72 4.45
N GLU A 60 -10.89 14.16 5.18
CA GLU A 60 -10.70 14.88 6.44
C GLU A 60 -10.13 13.98 7.53
N ALA A 61 -10.60 12.73 7.61
CA ALA A 61 -10.06 11.75 8.53
C ALA A 61 -8.58 11.44 8.26
N CYS A 62 -8.14 11.45 6.99
CA CYS A 62 -6.72 11.32 6.64
C CYS A 62 -5.90 12.51 7.16
N GLN A 63 -6.40 13.75 6.98
CA GLN A 63 -5.73 14.96 7.48
C GLN A 63 -5.57 14.93 9.00
N GLU A 64 -6.63 14.57 9.72
CA GLU A 64 -6.63 14.46 11.19
C GLU A 64 -5.73 13.32 11.67
N GLY A 65 -5.82 12.15 11.03
CA GLY A 65 -5.00 10.99 11.35
C GLY A 65 -3.50 11.26 11.19
N VAL A 66 -3.09 11.91 10.11
CA VAL A 66 -1.69 12.30 9.90
C VAL A 66 -1.24 13.31 10.95
N ARG A 67 -2.03 14.36 11.23
CA ARG A 67 -1.70 15.31 12.32
C ARG A 67 -1.51 14.62 13.67
N LYS A 68 -2.36 13.63 13.99
CA LYS A 68 -2.24 12.85 15.22
C LYS A 68 -0.93 12.06 15.26
N VAL A 69 -0.56 11.39 14.16
CA VAL A 69 0.71 10.66 14.06
C VAL A 69 1.90 11.62 14.21
N GLU A 70 1.86 12.76 13.52
CA GLU A 70 2.95 13.76 13.61
C GLU A 70 3.12 14.34 15.02
N SER A 71 2.01 14.54 15.74
CA SER A 71 2.05 14.95 17.15
C SER A 71 2.68 13.90 18.07
N ASP A 72 2.43 12.62 17.83
CA ASP A 72 2.86 11.52 18.70
C ASP A 72 4.29 11.04 18.38
N LEU A 73 4.66 10.97 17.10
CA LEU A 73 5.89 10.32 16.63
C LEU A 73 6.89 11.28 15.99
N GLY A 74 6.43 12.42 15.52
CA GLY A 74 7.19 13.40 14.74
C GLY A 74 6.76 13.46 13.28
N PRO A 75 7.37 14.34 12.48
CA PRO A 75 6.99 14.57 11.09
C PRO A 75 7.15 13.31 10.23
N VAL A 76 6.17 13.04 9.37
CA VAL A 76 6.13 11.83 8.53
C VAL A 76 7.16 11.93 7.40
N ASP A 77 8.08 10.97 7.35
CA ASP A 77 9.12 10.85 6.33
C ASP A 77 8.80 9.80 5.26
N VAL A 78 8.04 8.78 5.63
CA VAL A 78 7.69 7.64 4.77
C VAL A 78 6.18 7.41 4.81
N LEU A 79 5.58 7.30 3.64
CA LEU A 79 4.18 6.90 3.47
C LEU A 79 4.10 5.65 2.62
N VAL A 80 3.45 4.61 3.14
CA VAL A 80 3.12 3.41 2.37
C VAL A 80 1.59 3.30 2.25
N ASN A 81 1.09 3.57 1.05
CA ASN A 81 -0.31 3.42 0.69
C ASN A 81 -0.58 1.95 0.35
N ASN A 82 -0.94 1.17 1.37
CA ASN A 82 -1.21 -0.26 1.24
C ASN A 82 -2.69 -0.61 1.45
N ALA A 83 -3.47 0.21 2.14
CA ALA A 83 -4.90 -0.04 2.34
C ALA A 83 -5.62 -0.27 1.01
N GLY A 84 -6.51 -1.26 1.00
CA GLY A 84 -7.30 -1.57 -0.19
C GLY A 84 -8.37 -2.60 0.10
N ILE A 85 -9.42 -2.56 -0.71
CA ILE A 85 -10.56 -3.46 -0.67
C ILE A 85 -10.85 -4.02 -2.06
N THR A 86 -11.60 -5.12 -2.10
CA THR A 86 -12.18 -5.68 -3.32
C THR A 86 -13.71 -5.71 -3.21
N ARG A 87 -14.37 -5.54 -4.36
CA ARG A 87 -15.82 -5.77 -4.56
C ARG A 87 -15.96 -6.45 -5.91
N ASP A 88 -15.60 -7.72 -5.95
CA ASP A 88 -15.48 -8.50 -7.18
C ASP A 88 -16.85 -8.82 -7.76
N GLY A 89 -16.94 -8.71 -9.08
CA GLY A 89 -18.13 -9.02 -9.85
C GLY A 89 -17.93 -8.69 -11.32
N THR A 90 -18.62 -9.41 -12.22
CA THR A 90 -18.64 -9.02 -13.63
C THR A 90 -19.34 -7.68 -13.80
N LEU A 91 -18.99 -6.93 -14.86
CA LEU A 91 -19.57 -5.61 -15.12
C LEU A 91 -21.11 -5.61 -15.08
N THR A 92 -21.73 -6.66 -15.58
CA THR A 92 -23.19 -6.83 -15.58
C THR A 92 -23.82 -6.99 -14.19
N LYS A 93 -23.03 -7.38 -13.18
CA LYS A 93 -23.47 -7.59 -11.78
C LYS A 93 -22.94 -6.51 -10.84
N MET A 94 -21.99 -5.72 -11.28
CA MET A 94 -21.36 -4.68 -10.46
C MET A 94 -22.29 -3.48 -10.35
N ASP A 95 -22.63 -3.10 -9.14
CA ASP A 95 -23.37 -1.88 -8.89
C ASP A 95 -22.45 -0.66 -8.74
N ARG A 96 -23.05 0.53 -8.79
CA ARG A 96 -22.31 1.79 -8.65
C ARG A 96 -21.62 1.90 -7.28
N LYS A 97 -22.22 1.34 -6.23
CA LYS A 97 -21.69 1.39 -4.88
C LYS A 97 -20.38 0.58 -4.78
N GLY A 98 -20.39 -0.66 -5.27
CA GLY A 98 -19.18 -1.51 -5.27
C GLY A 98 -18.06 -0.96 -6.15
N TRP A 99 -18.41 -0.28 -7.27
CA TRP A 99 -17.43 0.46 -8.06
C TRP A 99 -16.84 1.61 -7.24
N GLN A 100 -17.68 2.49 -6.68
CA GLN A 100 -17.24 3.72 -6.02
C GLN A 100 -16.41 3.43 -4.77
N GLU A 101 -16.85 2.49 -3.91
CA GLU A 101 -16.10 2.10 -2.71
C GLU A 101 -14.67 1.67 -3.04
N VAL A 102 -14.47 0.90 -4.12
CA VAL A 102 -13.13 0.46 -4.52
C VAL A 102 -12.29 1.62 -5.04
N ILE A 103 -12.85 2.52 -5.84
CA ILE A 103 -12.15 3.70 -6.34
C ILE A 103 -11.77 4.63 -5.17
N ASP A 104 -12.70 4.91 -4.26
CA ASP A 104 -12.49 5.84 -3.14
C ASP A 104 -11.39 5.33 -2.19
N VAL A 105 -11.42 4.05 -1.84
CA VAL A 105 -10.42 3.49 -0.92
C VAL A 105 -9.09 3.25 -1.62
N ASN A 106 -9.08 2.57 -2.79
CA ASN A 106 -7.82 2.08 -3.36
C ASN A 106 -7.04 3.16 -4.12
N LEU A 107 -7.71 4.11 -4.77
CA LEU A 107 -7.09 5.20 -5.52
C LEU A 107 -7.25 6.54 -4.81
N GLY A 108 -8.46 6.88 -4.38
CA GLY A 108 -8.74 8.07 -3.59
C GLY A 108 -7.93 8.13 -2.30
N GLY A 109 -7.81 6.98 -1.59
CA GLY A 109 -6.99 6.87 -0.40
C GLY A 109 -5.51 7.19 -0.62
N CYS A 110 -4.94 6.81 -1.78
CA CYS A 110 -3.57 7.19 -2.13
C CYS A 110 -3.42 8.72 -2.27
N PHE A 111 -4.39 9.37 -2.90
CA PHE A 111 -4.42 10.83 -3.00
C PHE A 111 -4.59 11.49 -1.64
N ASN A 112 -5.57 11.06 -0.84
CA ASN A 112 -5.89 11.65 0.46
C ASN A 112 -4.67 11.61 1.40
N MET A 113 -4.02 10.47 1.49
CA MET A 113 -2.84 10.27 2.33
C MET A 113 -1.62 11.02 1.81
N ALA A 114 -1.37 10.97 0.48
CA ALA A 114 -0.26 11.73 -0.10
C ALA A 114 -0.44 13.23 0.12
N LYS A 115 -1.66 13.76 -0.07
CA LYS A 115 -1.98 15.18 0.17
C LYS A 115 -1.73 15.59 1.63
N ALA A 116 -2.00 14.71 2.59
CA ALA A 116 -1.80 14.99 4.00
C ALA A 116 -0.32 15.12 4.42
N VAL A 117 0.62 14.47 3.71
CA VAL A 117 2.05 14.46 4.08
C VAL A 117 2.93 15.28 3.15
N PHE A 118 2.51 15.55 1.90
CA PHE A 118 3.37 16.04 0.83
C PHE A 118 3.96 17.41 1.11
N ASP A 119 3.17 18.36 1.62
CA ASP A 119 3.63 19.73 1.89
C ASP A 119 4.67 19.74 3.03
N SER A 120 4.50 18.91 4.06
CA SER A 120 5.47 18.71 5.15
C SER A 120 6.77 18.08 4.62
N MET A 121 6.67 17.01 3.81
CA MET A 121 7.84 16.39 3.16
C MET A 121 8.58 17.38 2.27
N ARG A 122 7.86 18.17 1.46
CA ARG A 122 8.43 19.18 0.57
C ARG A 122 9.20 20.24 1.32
N SER A 123 8.65 20.77 2.41
CA SER A 123 9.30 21.81 3.22
C SER A 123 10.58 21.32 3.90
N ARG A 124 10.66 20.02 4.21
CA ARG A 124 11.82 19.38 4.83
C ARG A 124 12.85 18.83 3.83
N GLY A 125 12.54 18.85 2.53
CA GLY A 125 13.44 18.36 1.48
C GLY A 125 13.66 16.84 1.50
N TYR A 126 12.70 16.06 2.05
CA TYR A 126 12.78 14.60 2.13
C TYR A 126 11.40 13.96 2.18
N GLY A 127 11.22 12.87 1.44
CA GLY A 127 10.05 12.01 1.51
C GLY A 127 10.24 10.71 0.73
N ARG A 128 9.56 9.65 1.18
CA ARG A 128 9.44 8.37 0.49
C ARG A 128 7.97 7.97 0.45
N ILE A 129 7.39 7.89 -0.72
CA ILE A 129 6.00 7.44 -0.91
C ILE A 129 6.01 6.17 -1.74
N VAL A 130 5.44 5.09 -1.18
CA VAL A 130 5.29 3.82 -1.88
C VAL A 130 3.81 3.46 -1.96
N ASN A 131 3.31 3.32 -3.18
CA ASN A 131 1.92 2.97 -3.45
C ASN A 131 1.84 1.48 -3.80
N ILE A 132 1.06 0.70 -3.06
CA ILE A 132 0.88 -0.72 -3.34
C ILE A 132 -0.16 -0.90 -4.45
N GLY A 133 0.35 -1.17 -5.64
CA GLY A 133 -0.41 -1.55 -6.82
C GLY A 133 -0.90 -2.99 -6.77
N SER A 134 -0.93 -3.63 -7.93
CA SER A 134 -1.25 -5.06 -8.09
C SER A 134 -0.89 -5.52 -9.49
N ILE A 135 -0.56 -6.79 -9.65
CA ILE A 135 -0.50 -7.44 -10.96
C ILE A 135 -1.82 -7.26 -11.73
N ASN A 136 -2.96 -7.25 -11.03
CA ASN A 136 -4.28 -7.05 -11.64
C ASN A 136 -4.49 -5.61 -12.16
N GLY A 137 -3.73 -4.64 -11.66
CA GLY A 137 -3.64 -3.29 -12.23
C GLY A 137 -2.77 -3.22 -13.47
N GLN A 138 -1.83 -4.16 -13.66
CA GLN A 138 -0.95 -4.23 -14.81
C GLN A 138 -1.58 -5.04 -15.96
N GLY A 139 -2.11 -6.23 -15.66
CA GLY A 139 -2.63 -7.18 -16.65
C GLY A 139 -4.15 -7.22 -16.77
N GLY A 140 -4.89 -6.58 -15.85
CA GLY A 140 -6.33 -6.77 -15.71
C GLY A 140 -6.69 -8.12 -15.07
N GLN A 141 -7.92 -8.23 -14.59
CA GLN A 141 -8.45 -9.48 -14.03
C GLN A 141 -9.97 -9.55 -14.28
N TYR A 142 -10.43 -10.68 -14.79
CA TYR A 142 -11.86 -10.94 -14.97
C TYR A 142 -12.62 -10.78 -13.64
N GLY A 143 -13.73 -10.04 -13.68
CA GLY A 143 -14.54 -9.77 -12.50
C GLY A 143 -14.00 -8.67 -11.57
N GLN A 144 -12.97 -7.93 -11.98
CA GLN A 144 -12.34 -6.88 -11.17
C GLN A 144 -12.17 -5.57 -11.93
N VAL A 145 -13.15 -5.16 -12.72
CA VAL A 145 -13.02 -3.90 -13.51
C VAL A 145 -12.80 -2.67 -12.62
N ASN A 146 -13.42 -2.61 -11.43
CA ASN A 146 -13.21 -1.56 -10.43
C ASN A 146 -11.80 -1.61 -9.81
N TYR A 147 -11.40 -2.79 -9.34
CA TYR A 147 -10.10 -2.99 -8.69
C TYR A 147 -8.94 -2.79 -9.68
N ALA A 148 -9.04 -3.38 -10.87
CA ALA A 148 -8.05 -3.20 -11.91
C ALA A 148 -7.93 -1.73 -12.33
N ALA A 149 -9.04 -1.00 -12.50
CA ALA A 149 -9.04 0.42 -12.80
C ALA A 149 -8.34 1.24 -11.71
N ALA A 150 -8.69 1.00 -10.42
CA ALA A 150 -8.06 1.70 -9.30
C ALA A 150 -6.56 1.41 -9.23
N LYS A 151 -6.16 0.13 -9.33
CA LYS A 151 -4.75 -0.28 -9.25
C LYS A 151 -3.93 0.15 -10.48
N SER A 152 -4.54 0.25 -11.68
CA SER A 152 -3.91 0.89 -12.84
C SER A 152 -3.74 2.39 -12.64
N GLY A 153 -4.74 3.08 -12.09
CA GLY A 153 -4.69 4.51 -11.79
C GLY A 153 -3.54 4.88 -10.85
N ILE A 154 -3.19 3.98 -9.91
CA ILE A 154 -2.03 4.15 -9.01
C ILE A 154 -0.72 4.35 -9.79
N HIS A 155 -0.52 3.68 -10.93
CA HIS A 155 0.70 3.85 -11.72
C HIS A 155 0.78 5.25 -12.34
N GLY A 156 -0.33 5.78 -12.87
CA GLY A 156 -0.41 7.15 -13.38
C GLY A 156 -0.20 8.19 -12.27
N PHE A 157 -0.89 8.02 -11.13
CA PHE A 157 -0.73 8.85 -9.95
C PHE A 157 0.72 8.88 -9.45
N THR A 158 1.37 7.70 -9.35
CA THR A 158 2.77 7.56 -8.94
C THR A 158 3.71 8.35 -9.85
N LYS A 159 3.56 8.22 -11.17
CA LYS A 159 4.43 8.90 -12.15
C LYS A 159 4.28 10.41 -12.11
N ALA A 160 3.05 10.91 -12.00
CA ALA A 160 2.78 12.34 -11.91
C ALA A 160 3.36 12.94 -10.61
N LEU A 161 3.05 12.33 -9.46
CA LEU A 161 3.50 12.83 -8.16
C LEU A 161 5.02 12.72 -8.01
N ALA A 162 5.67 11.71 -8.64
CA ALA A 162 7.12 11.60 -8.68
C ALA A 162 7.78 12.81 -9.36
N GLN A 163 7.22 13.30 -10.46
CA GLN A 163 7.73 14.50 -11.15
C GLN A 163 7.59 15.75 -10.28
N GLU A 164 6.48 15.88 -9.54
CA GLU A 164 6.27 17.02 -8.64
C GLU A 164 7.22 16.99 -7.44
N GLY A 165 7.50 15.78 -6.91
CA GLY A 165 8.29 15.58 -5.69
C GLY A 165 9.80 15.60 -5.89
N ALA A 166 10.30 15.19 -7.08
CA ALA A 166 11.71 14.87 -7.30
C ALA A 166 12.67 16.00 -6.90
N ARG A 167 12.39 17.25 -7.30
CA ARG A 167 13.22 18.41 -6.97
C ARG A 167 13.26 18.76 -5.48
N PHE A 168 12.38 18.16 -4.69
CA PHE A 168 12.30 18.35 -3.24
C PHE A 168 12.82 17.14 -2.46
N GLY A 169 13.55 16.23 -3.10
CA GLY A 169 14.08 15.03 -2.45
C GLY A 169 13.01 13.99 -2.08
N ILE A 170 11.81 14.09 -2.67
CA ILE A 170 10.72 13.15 -2.47
C ILE A 170 10.72 12.14 -3.62
N THR A 171 10.80 10.84 -3.28
CA THR A 171 10.59 9.79 -4.27
C THR A 171 9.18 9.21 -4.12
N VAL A 172 8.55 8.89 -5.25
CA VAL A 172 7.24 8.25 -5.29
C VAL A 172 7.32 7.06 -6.23
N ASN A 173 7.06 5.87 -5.70
CA ASN A 173 7.14 4.63 -6.46
C ASN A 173 5.90 3.76 -6.23
N ALA A 174 5.59 2.91 -7.19
CA ALA A 174 4.61 1.84 -7.03
C ALA A 174 5.33 0.50 -6.82
N LEU A 175 4.69 -0.38 -6.05
CA LEU A 175 5.07 -1.77 -5.97
C LEU A 175 3.84 -2.60 -6.37
N ALA A 176 4.00 -3.51 -7.34
CA ALA A 176 2.92 -4.33 -7.85
C ALA A 176 3.12 -5.80 -7.42
N PRO A 177 2.48 -6.24 -6.33
CA PRO A 177 2.49 -7.64 -5.91
C PRO A 177 1.76 -8.54 -6.91
N GLY A 178 2.23 -9.79 -7.03
CA GLY A 178 1.43 -10.88 -7.56
C GLY A 178 0.46 -11.45 -6.50
N TYR A 179 0.15 -12.72 -6.59
CA TYR A 179 -0.64 -13.43 -5.59
C TYR A 179 0.22 -13.77 -4.37
N ILE A 180 -0.15 -13.20 -3.23
CA ILE A 180 0.59 -13.30 -1.96
C ILE A 180 -0.22 -14.10 -0.96
N ASP A 181 0.44 -15.03 -0.25
CA ASP A 181 -0.16 -15.83 0.81
C ASP A 181 -0.61 -14.93 1.97
N THR A 182 -1.89 -14.65 2.01
CA THR A 182 -2.58 -13.80 2.98
C THR A 182 -3.99 -14.32 3.21
N ASP A 183 -4.64 -13.87 4.29
CA ASP A 183 -6.05 -14.21 4.59
C ASP A 183 -6.99 -13.99 3.38
N MET A 184 -6.69 -12.99 2.55
CA MET A 184 -7.49 -12.67 1.36
C MET A 184 -7.37 -13.77 0.30
N VAL A 185 -6.19 -14.33 0.10
CA VAL A 185 -5.95 -15.41 -0.87
C VAL A 185 -6.35 -16.77 -0.26
N ALA A 186 -6.19 -16.96 1.05
CA ALA A 186 -6.66 -18.16 1.76
C ALA A 186 -8.19 -18.36 1.67
N ALA A 187 -8.94 -17.29 1.42
CA ALA A 187 -10.40 -17.39 1.20
C ALA A 187 -10.78 -17.88 -0.21
N VAL A 188 -9.82 -18.03 -1.13
CA VAL A 188 -10.05 -18.54 -2.49
C VAL A 188 -10.22 -20.07 -2.46
N PRO A 189 -11.24 -20.65 -3.10
CA PRO A 189 -11.41 -22.09 -3.17
C PRO A 189 -10.18 -22.81 -3.74
N GLU A 190 -9.78 -23.92 -3.12
CA GLU A 190 -8.56 -24.67 -3.46
C GLU A 190 -8.40 -24.97 -4.97
N PRO A 191 -9.42 -25.43 -5.72
CA PRO A 191 -9.28 -25.70 -7.16
C PRO A 191 -8.99 -24.42 -8.00
N VAL A 192 -9.40 -23.25 -7.49
CA VAL A 192 -9.11 -21.97 -8.13
C VAL A 192 -7.70 -21.53 -7.78
N LEU A 193 -7.29 -21.72 -6.53
CA LEU A 193 -5.94 -21.40 -6.04
C LEU A 193 -4.88 -22.21 -6.79
N GLU A 194 -5.08 -23.51 -7.00
CA GLU A 194 -4.18 -24.36 -7.81
C GLU A 194 -4.02 -23.82 -9.22
N LYS A 195 -5.11 -23.40 -9.88
CA LYS A 195 -5.05 -22.78 -11.21
C LYS A 195 -4.30 -21.45 -11.22
N ILE A 196 -4.37 -20.69 -10.13
CA ILE A 196 -3.61 -19.44 -9.96
C ILE A 196 -2.12 -19.77 -9.84
N VAL A 197 -1.76 -20.69 -8.93
CA VAL A 197 -0.38 -21.09 -8.67
C VAL A 197 0.26 -21.67 -9.92
N ALA A 198 -0.45 -22.50 -10.70
CA ALA A 198 0.02 -23.07 -11.95
C ALA A 198 0.41 -22.00 -13.01
N LYS A 199 -0.12 -20.77 -12.91
CA LYS A 199 0.23 -19.64 -13.79
C LYS A 199 1.39 -18.80 -13.29
N ILE A 200 1.89 -19.04 -12.08
CA ILE A 200 3.03 -18.32 -11.52
C ILE A 200 4.31 -19.06 -11.91
N PRO A 201 5.22 -18.49 -12.71
CA PRO A 201 6.43 -19.17 -13.14
C PRO A 201 7.31 -19.70 -12.00
N VAL A 202 7.35 -19.00 -10.85
CA VAL A 202 8.08 -19.47 -9.66
C VAL A 202 7.37 -20.66 -8.98
N GLY A 203 6.14 -21.00 -9.36
CA GLY A 203 5.40 -22.19 -8.90
C GLY A 203 4.83 -22.11 -7.49
N ARG A 204 4.75 -20.93 -6.89
CA ARG A 204 4.17 -20.71 -5.55
C ARG A 204 3.58 -19.32 -5.39
N LEU A 205 2.77 -19.14 -4.36
CA LEU A 205 2.41 -17.81 -3.87
C LEU A 205 3.65 -17.07 -3.33
N GLY A 206 3.65 -15.76 -3.48
CA GLY A 206 4.61 -14.90 -2.79
C GLY A 206 4.32 -14.83 -1.29
N LYS A 207 5.33 -14.47 -0.49
CA LYS A 207 5.18 -14.20 0.94
C LYS A 207 5.05 -12.70 1.17
N ALA A 208 4.26 -12.28 2.17
CA ALA A 208 4.13 -10.87 2.54
C ALA A 208 5.48 -10.22 2.87
N THR A 209 6.43 -10.98 3.42
CA THR A 209 7.80 -10.54 3.70
C THR A 209 8.62 -10.24 2.43
N GLU A 210 8.32 -10.89 1.30
CA GLU A 210 8.99 -10.60 0.02
C GLU A 210 8.55 -9.24 -0.51
N ILE A 211 7.28 -8.89 -0.32
CA ILE A 211 6.74 -7.56 -0.64
C ILE A 211 7.33 -6.49 0.30
N ALA A 212 7.36 -6.78 1.60
CA ALA A 212 7.91 -5.88 2.60
C ALA A 212 9.37 -5.50 2.32
N ARG A 213 10.22 -6.44 1.90
CA ARG A 213 11.60 -6.17 1.49
C ARG A 213 11.68 -5.22 0.29
N GLY A 214 10.78 -5.38 -0.70
CA GLY A 214 10.69 -4.45 -1.83
C GLY A 214 10.31 -3.03 -1.40
N VAL A 215 9.39 -2.91 -0.46
CA VAL A 215 9.03 -1.61 0.15
C VAL A 215 10.23 -1.04 0.91
N GLY A 216 10.91 -1.86 1.73
CA GLY A 216 12.11 -1.45 2.46
C GLY A 216 13.19 -0.89 1.53
N PHE A 217 13.45 -1.55 0.39
CA PHE A 217 14.36 -1.03 -0.64
C PHE A 217 13.94 0.36 -1.14
N LEU A 218 12.66 0.55 -1.50
CA LEU A 218 12.15 1.82 -2.01
C LEU A 218 12.13 2.93 -0.95
N CYS A 219 12.11 2.58 0.33
CA CYS A 219 12.11 3.52 1.46
C CYS A 219 13.50 3.83 2.02
N ALA A 220 14.55 3.13 1.55
CA ALA A 220 15.92 3.33 2.01
C ALA A 220 16.43 4.75 1.70
N GLU A 221 17.37 5.26 2.50
CA GLU A 221 17.93 6.60 2.30
C GLU A 221 18.69 6.72 0.98
N ASP A 222 19.40 5.68 0.59
CA ASP A 222 20.19 5.58 -0.64
C ASP A 222 19.35 5.27 -1.90
N ALA A 223 18.04 5.02 -1.76
CA ALA A 223 17.11 4.85 -2.88
C ALA A 223 16.65 6.17 -3.53
N GLY A 224 17.31 7.29 -3.24
CA GLY A 224 16.89 8.63 -3.69
C GLY A 224 16.86 8.84 -5.21
N PHE A 225 17.48 7.95 -6.00
CA PHE A 225 17.45 8.02 -7.46
C PHE A 225 16.38 7.12 -8.11
N VAL A 226 15.64 6.36 -7.30
CA VAL A 226 14.52 5.52 -7.74
C VAL A 226 13.23 6.29 -7.51
N THR A 227 12.62 6.83 -8.58
CA THR A 227 11.34 7.54 -8.50
C THR A 227 10.53 7.36 -9.78
N GLY A 228 9.21 7.37 -9.69
CA GLY A 228 8.28 7.16 -10.81
C GLY A 228 8.22 5.71 -11.32
N SER A 229 8.92 4.80 -10.65
CA SER A 229 9.03 3.40 -11.06
C SER A 229 7.90 2.54 -10.53
N THR A 230 7.64 1.41 -11.21
CA THR A 230 6.83 0.31 -10.70
C THR A 230 7.72 -0.91 -10.50
N LEU A 231 7.89 -1.32 -9.24
CA LEU A 231 8.59 -2.54 -8.89
C LEU A 231 7.59 -3.70 -8.87
N SER A 232 7.67 -4.60 -9.85
CA SER A 232 6.83 -5.80 -9.91
C SER A 232 7.46 -6.93 -9.09
N ILE A 233 6.72 -7.46 -8.09
CA ILE A 233 7.12 -8.61 -7.28
C ILE A 233 5.99 -9.64 -7.38
N ASN A 234 6.01 -10.45 -8.44
CA ASN A 234 4.89 -11.30 -8.85
C ASN A 234 5.29 -12.71 -9.28
N GLY A 235 6.52 -13.15 -8.99
CA GLY A 235 7.00 -14.48 -9.35
C GLY A 235 7.09 -14.74 -10.86
N GLY A 236 7.21 -13.68 -11.67
CA GLY A 236 7.28 -13.76 -13.13
C GLY A 236 5.93 -13.86 -13.83
N GLN A 237 4.81 -13.74 -13.11
CA GLN A 237 3.48 -13.88 -13.67
C GLN A 237 3.12 -12.72 -14.64
N HIS A 238 3.73 -11.57 -14.49
CA HIS A 238 3.63 -10.44 -15.41
C HIS A 238 5.02 -9.80 -15.57
N MET A 239 5.45 -9.65 -16.81
CA MET A 239 6.73 -9.06 -17.23
C MET A 239 6.45 -7.98 -18.25
N TYR A 240 7.20 -6.87 -18.21
CA TYR A 240 7.19 -5.80 -19.22
C TYR A 240 8.26 -6.04 -20.26
#